data_cecb78c917a72390332813e1e6a2dc38
#
_entry.id   cecb78c917a72390332813e1e6a2dc38
#
_cell.length_a   1.000
_cell.length_b   1.000
_cell.length_c   1.000
_cell.angle_alpha   90.00
_cell.angle_beta   90.00
_cell.angle_gamma   90.00
#
_symmetry.space_group_name_H-M   'P 1'
#
loop_
_entity.id
_entity.type
_entity.pdbx_description
1 polymer ?
#
loop_
_entity_poly.entity_id
_entity_poly.type
_entity_poly.pdbx_seq_one_letter_code
_entity_poly.pdbx_strand_id
1 'polypeptide(L)'
;MDTILVNKLPTRTWNRLGVNETALLWDEAGTVDGGTEVLTGDGRLELSAGAPYARKTVEIAAAAGQRVTVYETFRGGEHLHVRTVLRPEKDAVIRLVQVQAMDGGAVLRSEVSARCPEGSAVELYRLLPGRGDTYADDRLTLADGASLKAAMGYLGRDAQVIDLNLAVEHAGRDTRSDIDVSGALAGSAKKVFRGTIDFKHGSAGSTGSEQETVLLLGDDVVNKTVPLILCAEENVEGTHGATIGALDEDTLFYFESRGFDRAAAESLMARAAVERLAHDLGDKATAETVLHELNGGV
;
A
#
# COMPACT_ATOMS: atom_id res chain seq x y z
N MET A 1 4.60 14.51 22.32
CA MET A 1 3.96 13.45 21.48
C MET A 1 2.48 13.48 21.72
N ASP A 2 1.71 13.55 20.66
CA ASP A 2 0.26 13.58 20.72
C ASP A 2 -0.28 12.28 20.09
N THR A 3 -1.48 11.89 20.51
CA THR A 3 -2.19 10.80 19.83
C THR A 3 -2.97 11.40 18.66
N ILE A 4 -2.58 11.03 17.45
CA ILE A 4 -3.30 11.40 16.22
C ILE A 4 -4.11 10.21 15.69
N LEU A 5 -5.18 10.49 14.97
CA LEU A 5 -5.99 9.45 14.32
C LEU A 5 -5.68 9.42 12.82
N VAL A 6 -5.22 8.29 12.34
CA VAL A 6 -4.83 8.06 10.95
C VAL A 6 -5.71 6.99 10.30
N ASN A 7 -5.65 6.87 8.99
CA ASN A 7 -6.27 5.79 8.20
C ASN A 7 -7.78 5.65 8.48
N LYS A 8 -8.48 6.78 8.44
CA LYS A 8 -9.92 6.83 8.71
C LYS A 8 -10.72 6.28 7.54
N LEU A 9 -11.62 5.35 7.85
CA LEU A 9 -12.64 4.91 6.89
C LEU A 9 -13.53 6.07 6.45
N PRO A 10 -13.96 6.13 5.18
CA PRO A 10 -14.91 7.15 4.72
C PRO A 10 -16.30 7.01 5.37
N THR A 11 -16.68 5.79 5.73
CA THR A 11 -17.89 5.47 6.45
C THR A 11 -17.58 4.58 7.65
N ARG A 12 -18.07 4.96 8.83
CA ARG A 12 -17.83 4.16 10.05
C ARG A 12 -18.53 2.81 9.97
N THR A 13 -17.79 1.79 10.37
CA THR A 13 -18.28 0.42 10.57
C THR A 13 -18.47 0.15 12.08
N TRP A 14 -18.49 -1.11 12.49
CA TRP A 14 -18.71 -1.50 13.88
C TRP A 14 -17.53 -1.11 14.78
N ASN A 15 -17.80 -0.25 15.76
CA ASN A 15 -16.79 0.30 16.67
C ASN A 15 -16.03 -0.76 17.47
N ARG A 16 -16.66 -1.91 17.78
CA ARG A 16 -16.02 -2.98 18.56
C ARG A 16 -14.80 -3.61 17.89
N LEU A 17 -14.70 -3.53 16.57
CA LEU A 17 -13.57 -4.11 15.82
C LEU A 17 -12.32 -3.24 15.88
N GLY A 18 -12.46 -1.94 16.26
CA GLY A 18 -11.35 -0.99 16.30
C GLY A 18 -10.68 -0.82 14.93
N VAL A 19 -11.48 -0.73 13.86
CA VAL A 19 -10.99 -0.67 12.47
C VAL A 19 -11.33 0.64 11.77
N ASN A 20 -12.14 1.51 12.38
CA ASN A 20 -12.58 2.75 11.74
C ASN A 20 -11.44 3.77 11.53
N GLU A 21 -10.45 3.72 12.37
CA GLU A 21 -9.28 4.58 12.38
C GLU A 21 -8.20 3.94 13.26
N THR A 22 -6.97 4.41 13.16
CA THR A 22 -5.89 3.94 14.02
C THR A 22 -5.31 5.10 14.80
N ALA A 23 -5.13 4.90 16.11
CA ALA A 23 -4.45 5.83 16.99
C ALA A 23 -2.94 5.64 16.86
N LEU A 24 -2.22 6.71 16.52
CA LEU A 24 -0.77 6.73 16.36
C LEU A 24 -0.17 7.80 17.27
N LEU A 25 0.88 7.46 18.00
CA LEU A 25 1.70 8.42 18.71
C LEU A 25 2.62 9.14 17.72
N TRP A 26 2.50 10.47 17.64
CA TRP A 26 3.30 11.29 16.73
C TRP A 26 3.64 12.61 17.37
N ASP A 27 4.85 13.11 17.13
CA ASP A 27 5.23 14.44 17.62
C ASP A 27 4.98 15.50 16.53
N GLU A 28 3.74 15.98 16.44
CA GLU A 28 3.39 17.02 15.46
C GLU A 28 4.17 18.32 15.69
N ALA A 29 4.40 18.71 16.95
CA ALA A 29 5.11 19.94 17.30
C ALA A 29 6.62 19.84 16.99
N GLY A 30 7.21 18.65 17.15
CA GLY A 30 8.61 18.39 16.85
C GLY A 30 8.87 17.94 15.41
N THR A 31 7.82 17.83 14.58
CA THR A 31 7.98 17.41 13.18
C THR A 31 8.61 18.52 12.34
N VAL A 32 9.76 18.23 11.76
CA VAL A 32 10.49 19.14 10.87
C VAL A 32 9.92 19.04 9.45
N ASP A 33 9.59 20.19 8.86
CA ASP A 33 9.16 20.24 7.46
C ASP A 33 10.38 20.18 6.53
N GLY A 34 10.46 19.09 5.76
CA GLY A 34 11.49 18.83 4.75
C GLY A 34 11.20 19.44 3.38
N GLY A 35 10.13 20.24 3.27
CA GLY A 35 9.76 20.93 2.04
C GLY A 35 9.01 20.06 1.03
N THR A 36 8.86 20.64 -0.18
CA THR A 36 8.14 20.02 -1.30
C THR A 36 9.08 19.76 -2.46
N GLU A 37 9.06 18.55 -3.01
CA GLU A 37 9.73 18.19 -4.24
C GLU A 37 8.70 18.01 -5.35
N VAL A 38 8.97 18.56 -6.54
CA VAL A 38 8.05 18.54 -7.68
C VAL A 38 8.70 17.81 -8.85
N LEU A 39 8.01 16.80 -9.38
CA LEU A 39 8.43 16.04 -10.55
C LEU A 39 7.39 16.18 -11.67
N THR A 40 7.87 16.44 -12.89
CA THR A 40 7.05 16.52 -14.10
C THR A 40 7.46 15.49 -15.16
N GLY A 41 8.25 14.50 -14.77
CA GLY A 41 8.76 13.40 -15.60
C GLY A 41 9.19 12.24 -14.73
N ASP A 42 9.79 11.25 -15.37
CA ASP A 42 10.31 10.06 -14.66
C ASP A 42 11.34 10.44 -13.61
N GLY A 43 11.32 9.75 -12.46
CA GLY A 43 12.22 10.08 -11.37
C GLY A 43 12.39 8.96 -10.35
N ARG A 44 13.47 9.11 -9.54
CA ARG A 44 13.73 8.27 -8.37
C ARG A 44 14.08 9.16 -7.19
N LEU A 45 13.40 8.94 -6.09
CA LEU A 45 13.60 9.65 -4.85
C LEU A 45 14.00 8.66 -3.76
N GLU A 46 15.03 9.01 -3.02
CA GLU A 46 15.35 8.37 -1.76
C GLU A 46 14.95 9.32 -0.64
N LEU A 47 13.97 8.92 0.14
CA LEU A 47 13.32 9.76 1.15
C LEU A 47 13.67 9.22 2.54
N SER A 48 14.33 10.07 3.33
CA SER A 48 14.65 9.80 4.73
C SER A 48 14.29 11.00 5.60
N ALA A 49 14.08 10.76 6.88
CA ALA A 49 13.95 11.82 7.85
C ALA A 49 15.35 12.39 8.14
N GLY A 50 15.51 13.71 8.18
CA GLY A 50 16.73 14.37 8.66
C GLY A 50 16.65 14.76 10.14
N ALA A 51 15.60 14.31 10.82
CA ALA A 51 15.28 14.60 12.22
C ALA A 51 14.46 13.45 12.79
N PRO A 52 14.28 13.33 14.12
CA PRO A 52 13.49 12.25 14.73
C PRO A 52 12.07 12.13 14.17
N TYR A 53 11.48 13.26 13.80
CA TYR A 53 10.20 13.33 13.07
C TYR A 53 10.35 14.32 11.92
N ALA A 54 10.07 13.89 10.72
CA ALA A 54 10.11 14.74 9.53
C ALA A 54 8.84 14.55 8.67
N ARG A 55 8.45 15.64 7.99
CA ARG A 55 7.44 15.63 6.95
C ARG A 55 8.05 16.05 5.62
N LYS A 56 7.71 15.35 4.55
CA LYS A 56 8.05 15.71 3.17
C LYS A 56 6.81 15.66 2.30
N THR A 57 6.76 16.55 1.32
CA THR A 57 5.72 16.53 0.28
C THR A 57 6.37 16.24 -1.06
N VAL A 58 5.76 15.37 -1.84
CA VAL A 58 6.15 15.09 -3.23
C VAL A 58 4.95 15.40 -4.11
N GLU A 59 5.12 16.22 -5.13
CA GLU A 59 4.11 16.45 -6.16
C GLU A 59 4.59 15.85 -7.47
N ILE A 60 3.77 14.98 -8.07
CA ILE A 60 4.07 14.33 -9.35
C ILE A 60 3.00 14.76 -10.34
N ALA A 61 3.42 15.46 -11.39
CA ALA A 61 2.54 15.93 -12.45
C ALA A 61 2.84 15.22 -13.77
N ALA A 62 1.80 14.87 -14.51
CA ALA A 62 1.90 14.35 -15.87
C ALA A 62 0.98 15.16 -16.78
N ALA A 63 1.54 15.75 -17.83
CA ALA A 63 0.79 16.49 -18.83
C ALA A 63 -0.15 15.56 -19.63
N ALA A 64 -1.12 16.14 -20.33
CA ALA A 64 -2.12 15.39 -21.09
C ALA A 64 -1.50 14.34 -22.01
N GLY A 65 -1.95 13.09 -21.90
CA GLY A 65 -1.44 11.95 -22.66
C GLY A 65 -0.02 11.48 -22.28
N GLN A 66 0.64 12.11 -21.33
CA GLN A 66 1.98 11.71 -20.88
C GLN A 66 1.92 10.51 -19.94
N ARG A 67 2.95 9.67 -20.00
CA ARG A 67 3.23 8.66 -18.97
C ARG A 67 4.43 9.11 -18.13
N VAL A 68 4.27 9.13 -16.82
CA VAL A 68 5.32 9.45 -15.85
C VAL A 68 5.46 8.29 -14.87
N THR A 69 6.70 7.85 -14.62
CA THR A 69 7.02 6.80 -13.65
C THR A 69 7.94 7.35 -12.56
N VAL A 70 7.50 7.28 -11.31
CA VAL A 70 8.29 7.72 -10.16
C VAL A 70 8.46 6.57 -9.17
N TYR A 71 9.68 6.44 -8.68
CA TYR A 71 10.06 5.50 -7.64
C TYR A 71 10.41 6.27 -6.38
N GLU A 72 9.76 5.97 -5.28
CA GLU A 72 10.03 6.49 -3.94
C GLU A 72 10.55 5.36 -3.06
N THR A 73 11.75 5.50 -2.51
CA THR A 73 12.30 4.58 -1.52
C THR A 73 12.43 5.29 -0.19
N PHE A 74 11.75 4.76 0.83
CA PHE A 74 11.78 5.30 2.19
C PHE A 74 12.83 4.55 3.01
N ARG A 75 13.79 5.28 3.62
CA ARG A 75 14.90 4.71 4.37
C ARG A 75 15.14 5.40 5.71
N GLY A 76 15.83 4.69 6.60
CA GLY A 76 16.32 5.19 7.89
C GLY A 76 15.55 4.66 9.08
N GLY A 77 16.05 5.03 10.27
CA GLY A 77 15.55 4.58 11.57
C GLY A 77 14.64 5.59 12.28
N GLU A 78 14.40 6.76 11.70
CA GLU A 78 13.58 7.83 12.26
C GLU A 78 12.12 7.74 11.74
N HIS A 79 11.27 8.67 12.21
CA HIS A 79 9.86 8.73 11.83
C HIS A 79 9.65 9.68 10.65
N LEU A 80 9.09 9.18 9.56
CA LEU A 80 8.91 9.91 8.32
C LEU A 80 7.43 9.96 7.91
N HIS A 81 6.92 11.18 7.67
CA HIS A 81 5.61 11.41 7.05
C HIS A 81 5.81 11.93 5.63
N VAL A 82 5.40 11.17 4.62
CA VAL A 82 5.44 11.57 3.21
C VAL A 82 4.03 11.74 2.69
N ARG A 83 3.80 12.88 2.04
CA ARG A 83 2.55 13.20 1.34
C ARG A 83 2.84 13.28 -0.15
N THR A 84 2.40 12.30 -0.92
CA THR A 84 2.57 12.26 -2.37
C THR A 84 1.26 12.68 -3.04
N VAL A 85 1.29 13.77 -3.78
CA VAL A 85 0.14 14.32 -4.51
C VAL A 85 0.33 14.05 -6.00
N LEU A 86 -0.54 13.24 -6.58
CA LEU A 86 -0.51 12.92 -8.00
C LEU A 86 -1.45 13.86 -8.76
N ARG A 87 -0.91 14.49 -9.81
CA ARG A 87 -1.62 15.46 -10.67
C ARG A 87 -1.57 15.01 -12.14
N PRO A 88 -2.29 13.92 -12.48
CA PRO A 88 -2.43 13.58 -13.90
C PRO A 88 -3.33 14.61 -14.59
N GLU A 89 -3.01 14.99 -15.82
CA GLU A 89 -3.93 15.66 -16.72
C GLU A 89 -4.75 14.62 -17.53
N LYS A 90 -5.65 15.09 -18.39
CA LYS A 90 -6.49 14.22 -19.23
C LYS A 90 -5.64 13.21 -20.01
N ASP A 91 -6.09 11.93 -20.00
CA ASP A 91 -5.44 10.80 -20.68
C ASP A 91 -3.99 10.52 -20.21
N ALA A 92 -3.52 11.18 -19.15
CA ALA A 92 -2.19 10.94 -18.60
C ALA A 92 -2.13 9.69 -17.72
N VAL A 93 -0.96 9.11 -17.61
CA VAL A 93 -0.70 7.95 -16.73
C VAL A 93 0.42 8.28 -15.75
N ILE A 94 0.15 8.15 -14.46
CA ILE A 94 1.19 8.21 -13.43
C ILE A 94 1.36 6.81 -12.82
N ARG A 95 2.57 6.27 -12.94
CA ARG A 95 3.01 5.09 -12.21
C ARG A 95 3.84 5.53 -11.01
N LEU A 96 3.37 5.23 -9.80
CA LEU A 96 4.08 5.44 -8.55
C LEU A 96 4.47 4.09 -7.95
N VAL A 97 5.76 3.90 -7.70
CA VAL A 97 6.31 2.73 -7.03
C VAL A 97 6.93 3.17 -5.72
N GLN A 98 6.40 2.68 -4.60
CA GLN A 98 6.89 2.98 -3.26
C GLN A 98 7.53 1.74 -2.62
N VAL A 99 8.74 1.88 -2.09
CA VAL A 99 9.45 0.81 -1.36
C VAL A 99 9.74 1.30 0.06
N GLN A 100 9.16 0.62 1.03
CA GLN A 100 9.48 0.85 2.44
C GLN A 100 10.68 -0.03 2.82
N ALA A 101 11.83 0.59 3.02
CA ALA A 101 13.10 0.00 3.41
C ALA A 101 13.62 0.65 4.71
N MET A 102 12.70 0.88 5.66
CA MET A 102 13.02 1.52 6.94
C MET A 102 13.36 0.49 8.01
N ASP A 103 14.19 0.90 8.95
CA ASP A 103 14.68 0.08 10.05
C ASP A 103 13.57 -0.23 11.07
N GLY A 104 13.78 -1.27 11.88
CA GLY A 104 12.90 -1.60 12.99
C GLY A 104 12.83 -0.46 14.02
N GLY A 105 11.62 -0.16 14.48
CA GLY A 105 11.33 0.97 15.38
C GLY A 105 11.07 2.30 14.68
N ALA A 106 11.39 2.44 13.39
CA ALA A 106 10.97 3.59 12.59
C ALA A 106 9.47 3.52 12.25
N VAL A 107 8.88 4.68 11.97
CA VAL A 107 7.49 4.77 11.54
C VAL A 107 7.40 5.53 10.22
N LEU A 108 6.81 4.89 9.22
CA LEU A 108 6.41 5.54 7.97
C LEU A 108 4.92 5.89 8.02
N ARG A 109 4.60 7.17 7.83
CA ARG A 109 3.28 7.63 7.39
C ARG A 109 3.37 7.97 5.92
N SER A 110 2.62 7.28 5.07
CA SER A 110 2.57 7.55 3.63
C SER A 110 1.15 7.91 3.24
N GLU A 111 0.96 9.09 2.68
CA GLU A 111 -0.33 9.53 2.17
C GLU A 111 -0.21 9.73 0.65
N VAL A 112 -1.02 9.03 -0.13
CA VAL A 112 -1.11 9.26 -1.57
C VAL A 112 -2.48 9.82 -1.91
N SER A 113 -2.53 10.91 -2.65
CA SER A 113 -3.78 11.50 -3.10
C SER A 113 -3.76 11.81 -4.59
N ALA A 114 -4.88 11.54 -5.27
CA ALA A 114 -5.06 11.88 -6.68
C ALA A 114 -6.51 12.28 -6.98
N ARG A 115 -6.65 13.25 -7.88
CA ARG A 115 -7.89 13.47 -8.64
C ARG A 115 -7.57 13.15 -10.07
N CYS A 116 -8.15 12.07 -10.57
CA CYS A 116 -7.89 11.52 -11.90
C CYS A 116 -8.93 12.11 -12.87
N PRO A 117 -8.55 13.03 -13.76
CA PRO A 117 -9.45 13.57 -14.77
C PRO A 117 -9.80 12.53 -15.83
N GLU A 118 -10.66 12.91 -16.78
CA GLU A 118 -11.15 12.06 -17.87
C GLU A 118 -10.01 11.26 -18.53
N GLY A 119 -10.19 9.93 -18.62
CA GLY A 119 -9.27 9.00 -19.30
C GLY A 119 -7.91 8.79 -18.64
N SER A 120 -7.60 9.50 -17.55
CA SER A 120 -6.30 9.34 -16.88
C SER A 120 -6.21 8.06 -16.07
N ALA A 121 -4.99 7.62 -15.80
CA ALA A 121 -4.73 6.41 -15.03
C ALA A 121 -3.67 6.63 -13.94
N VAL A 122 -3.89 6.00 -12.79
CA VAL A 122 -2.88 5.85 -11.75
C VAL A 122 -2.56 4.37 -11.56
N GLU A 123 -1.26 4.05 -11.59
CA GLU A 123 -0.73 2.74 -11.24
C GLU A 123 0.08 2.89 -9.95
N LEU A 124 -0.45 2.41 -8.82
CA LEU A 124 0.18 2.50 -7.51
C LEU A 124 0.72 1.15 -7.08
N TYR A 125 2.03 1.06 -6.89
CA TYR A 125 2.70 -0.14 -6.40
C TYR A 125 3.37 0.16 -5.08
N ARG A 126 3.08 -0.64 -4.06
CA ARG A 126 3.67 -0.51 -2.73
C ARG A 126 4.30 -1.81 -2.28
N LEU A 127 5.60 -1.77 -2.00
CA LEU A 127 6.39 -2.90 -1.52
C LEU A 127 6.88 -2.58 -0.11
N LEU A 128 6.57 -3.46 0.85
CA LEU A 128 6.92 -3.28 2.25
C LEU A 128 7.85 -4.40 2.73
N PRO A 129 9.11 -4.45 2.25
CA PRO A 129 10.09 -5.44 2.69
C PRO A 129 10.81 -5.05 3.99
N GLY A 130 10.80 -3.76 4.37
CA GLY A 130 11.50 -3.23 5.54
C GLY A 130 10.84 -3.59 6.87
N ARG A 131 11.48 -3.20 7.97
CA ARG A 131 11.09 -3.56 9.34
C ARG A 131 10.35 -2.45 10.09
N GLY A 132 10.30 -1.23 9.54
CA GLY A 132 9.60 -0.10 10.14
C GLY A 132 8.08 -0.27 10.09
N ASP A 133 7.38 0.27 11.08
CA ASP A 133 5.92 0.35 11.07
C ASP A 133 5.43 1.21 9.91
N THR A 134 4.35 0.80 9.28
CA THR A 134 3.80 1.52 8.12
C THR A 134 2.33 1.85 8.32
N TYR A 135 2.00 3.14 8.17
CA TYR A 135 0.65 3.67 8.14
C TYR A 135 0.42 4.37 6.79
N ALA A 136 -0.30 3.72 5.89
CA ALA A 136 -0.54 4.25 4.54
C ALA A 136 -2.01 4.63 4.37
N ASP A 137 -2.28 5.85 3.85
CA ASP A 137 -3.63 6.37 3.57
C ASP A 137 -3.69 6.88 2.12
N ASP A 138 -4.28 6.08 1.24
CA ASP A 138 -4.37 6.36 -0.18
C ASP A 138 -5.80 6.74 -0.55
N ARG A 139 -5.98 7.89 -1.20
CA ARG A 139 -7.28 8.43 -1.56
C ARG A 139 -7.30 8.93 -3.00
N LEU A 140 -8.11 8.29 -3.83
CA LEU A 140 -8.21 8.63 -5.24
C LEU A 140 -9.66 8.87 -5.64
N THR A 141 -9.88 9.87 -6.51
CA THR A 141 -11.18 10.14 -7.12
C THR A 141 -11.03 10.00 -8.64
N LEU A 142 -11.89 9.21 -9.26
CA LEU A 142 -11.87 8.88 -10.68
C LEU A 142 -13.01 9.60 -11.42
N ALA A 143 -12.68 10.47 -12.39
CA ALA A 143 -13.63 11.05 -13.33
C ALA A 143 -13.87 10.09 -14.52
N ASP A 144 -14.66 10.49 -15.50
CA ASP A 144 -15.09 9.66 -16.63
C ASP A 144 -13.93 8.91 -17.30
N GLY A 145 -14.05 7.59 -17.44
CA GLY A 145 -13.05 6.72 -18.05
C GLY A 145 -11.70 6.62 -17.32
N ALA A 146 -11.56 7.25 -16.16
CA ALA A 146 -10.32 7.18 -15.41
C ALA A 146 -10.15 5.82 -14.69
N SER A 147 -8.90 5.44 -14.40
CA SER A 147 -8.63 4.15 -13.80
C SER A 147 -7.55 4.18 -12.70
N LEU A 148 -7.69 3.23 -11.76
CA LEU A 148 -6.70 2.89 -10.76
C LEU A 148 -6.29 1.43 -10.90
N LYS A 149 -4.99 1.16 -10.91
CA LYS A 149 -4.43 -0.15 -10.60
C LYS A 149 -3.57 -0.01 -9.36
N ALA A 150 -3.90 -0.73 -8.29
CA ALA A 150 -3.10 -0.75 -7.07
C ALA A 150 -2.64 -2.16 -6.76
N ALA A 151 -1.33 -2.34 -6.50
CA ALA A 151 -0.79 -3.61 -6.06
C ALA A 151 0.14 -3.39 -4.86
N MET A 152 -0.10 -4.14 -3.78
CA MET A 152 0.65 -4.02 -2.53
C MET A 152 1.22 -5.37 -2.12
N GLY A 153 2.52 -5.39 -1.84
CA GLY A 153 3.23 -6.57 -1.34
C GLY A 153 3.88 -6.28 0.01
N TYR A 154 3.65 -7.13 1.03
CA TYR A 154 4.20 -6.90 2.36
C TYR A 154 4.70 -8.18 3.03
N LEU A 155 5.65 -8.00 3.95
CA LEU A 155 6.07 -9.01 4.91
C LEU A 155 6.16 -8.39 6.30
N GLY A 156 5.14 -8.66 7.13
CA GLY A 156 5.13 -8.27 8.55
C GLY A 156 5.92 -9.27 9.40
N ARG A 157 6.82 -8.76 10.24
CA ARG A 157 7.72 -9.56 11.10
C ARG A 157 7.71 -9.03 12.51
N ASP A 158 8.14 -9.84 13.45
CA ASP A 158 8.28 -9.47 14.87
C ASP A 158 6.97 -8.86 15.41
N ALA A 159 7.00 -7.66 15.95
CA ALA A 159 5.83 -6.92 16.44
C ALA A 159 5.41 -5.76 15.50
N GLN A 160 5.87 -5.80 14.25
CA GLN A 160 5.62 -4.75 13.24
C GLN A 160 4.13 -4.47 13.01
N VAL A 161 3.81 -3.20 12.82
CA VAL A 161 2.46 -2.75 12.45
C VAL A 161 2.42 -2.35 10.97
N ILE A 162 1.48 -2.93 10.24
CA ILE A 162 1.18 -2.59 8.84
C ILE A 162 -0.29 -2.16 8.79
N ASP A 163 -0.54 -0.88 8.68
CA ASP A 163 -1.89 -0.31 8.64
C ASP A 163 -2.10 0.39 7.30
N LEU A 164 -2.92 -0.20 6.44
CA LEU A 164 -3.17 0.24 5.08
C LEU A 164 -4.62 0.65 4.92
N ASN A 165 -4.85 1.83 4.35
CA ASN A 165 -6.15 2.32 3.94
C ASN A 165 -6.08 2.77 2.49
N LEU A 166 -6.90 2.20 1.63
CA LEU A 166 -7.05 2.63 0.24
C LEU A 166 -8.51 2.89 -0.03
N ALA A 167 -8.84 4.11 -0.41
CA ALA A 167 -10.20 4.50 -0.78
C ALA A 167 -10.20 5.06 -2.20
N VAL A 168 -10.96 4.42 -3.08
CA VAL A 168 -11.18 4.87 -4.44
C VAL A 168 -12.64 5.28 -4.64
N GLU A 169 -12.84 6.52 -5.03
CA GLU A 169 -14.14 7.09 -5.35
C GLU A 169 -14.34 7.09 -6.88
N HIS A 170 -15.33 6.33 -7.34
CA HIS A 170 -15.79 6.33 -8.72
C HIS A 170 -16.82 7.45 -8.89
N ALA A 171 -16.36 8.64 -9.28
CA ALA A 171 -17.20 9.83 -9.43
C ALA A 171 -17.72 10.01 -10.86
N GLY A 172 -17.04 9.45 -11.85
CA GLY A 172 -17.40 9.50 -13.26
C GLY A 172 -17.89 8.18 -13.81
N ARG A 173 -18.31 8.19 -15.08
CA ARG A 173 -18.79 7.01 -15.82
C ARG A 173 -17.62 6.16 -16.31
N ASP A 174 -17.90 4.85 -16.49
CA ASP A 174 -16.98 3.90 -17.13
C ASP A 174 -15.57 3.89 -16.47
N THR A 175 -15.52 4.16 -15.17
CA THR A 175 -14.29 4.15 -14.38
C THR A 175 -13.91 2.73 -13.95
N ARG A 176 -12.64 2.50 -13.68
CA ARG A 176 -12.15 1.18 -13.29
C ARG A 176 -11.17 1.25 -12.13
N SER A 177 -11.30 0.34 -11.15
CA SER A 177 -10.30 0.10 -10.12
C SER A 177 -10.00 -1.39 -9.95
N ASP A 178 -8.70 -1.73 -9.96
CA ASP A 178 -8.21 -3.07 -9.66
C ASP A 178 -7.22 -2.99 -8.49
N ILE A 179 -7.53 -3.65 -7.37
CA ILE A 179 -6.75 -3.62 -6.14
C ILE A 179 -6.31 -5.04 -5.78
N ASP A 180 -5.00 -5.28 -5.72
CA ASP A 180 -4.40 -6.56 -5.30
C ASP A 180 -3.48 -6.32 -4.09
N VAL A 181 -3.77 -6.98 -2.97
CA VAL A 181 -2.97 -6.89 -1.75
C VAL A 181 -2.52 -8.28 -1.34
N SER A 182 -1.22 -8.52 -1.32
CA SER A 182 -0.68 -9.83 -1.02
C SER A 182 0.45 -9.74 0.00
N GLY A 183 0.50 -10.65 0.97
CA GLY A 183 1.60 -10.65 1.92
C GLY A 183 1.58 -11.78 2.92
N ALA A 184 2.54 -11.71 3.84
CA ALA A 184 2.66 -12.65 4.93
C ALA A 184 2.84 -11.92 6.26
N LEU A 185 2.40 -12.55 7.34
CA LEU A 185 2.56 -12.08 8.71
C LEU A 185 3.23 -13.18 9.52
N ALA A 186 4.32 -12.83 10.22
CA ALA A 186 5.08 -13.72 11.09
C ALA A 186 5.32 -13.08 12.45
N GLY A 187 5.68 -13.88 13.44
CA GLY A 187 5.91 -13.43 14.82
C GLY A 187 4.62 -12.97 15.49
N SER A 188 4.57 -11.72 15.91
CA SER A 188 3.40 -11.04 16.47
C SER A 188 3.00 -9.80 15.68
N ALA A 189 3.31 -9.79 14.37
CA ALA A 189 3.00 -8.70 13.47
C ALA A 189 1.50 -8.45 13.37
N LYS A 190 1.14 -7.18 13.19
CA LYS A 190 -0.25 -6.75 13.12
C LYS A 190 -0.50 -6.05 11.79
N LYS A 191 -1.50 -6.52 11.05
CA LYS A 191 -1.95 -5.85 9.83
C LYS A 191 -3.41 -5.47 9.94
N VAL A 192 -3.71 -4.25 9.50
CA VAL A 192 -5.07 -3.80 9.19
C VAL A 192 -5.07 -3.31 7.74
N PHE A 193 -5.90 -3.91 6.91
CA PHE A 193 -6.16 -3.40 5.56
C PHE A 193 -7.61 -2.96 5.46
N ARG A 194 -7.81 -1.75 4.95
CA ARG A 194 -9.12 -1.17 4.64
C ARG A 194 -9.13 -0.84 3.17
N GLY A 195 -9.90 -1.57 2.39
CA GLY A 195 -10.15 -1.31 0.99
C GLY A 195 -11.56 -0.75 0.81
N THR A 196 -11.69 0.41 0.19
CA THR A 196 -12.99 1.00 -0.10
C THR A 196 -13.14 1.30 -1.57
N ILE A 197 -14.15 0.72 -2.19
CA ILE A 197 -14.62 1.06 -3.54
C ILE A 197 -15.94 1.79 -3.37
N ASP A 198 -16.00 3.06 -3.77
CA ASP A 198 -17.15 3.93 -3.55
C ASP A 198 -17.73 4.41 -4.89
N PHE A 199 -18.80 3.75 -5.35
CA PHE A 199 -19.54 4.13 -6.56
C PHE A 199 -20.52 5.23 -6.25
N LYS A 200 -20.22 6.44 -6.70
CA LYS A 200 -21.09 7.62 -6.54
C LYS A 200 -22.24 7.60 -7.53
N HIS A 201 -23.31 8.32 -7.21
CA HIS A 201 -24.37 8.57 -8.18
C HIS A 201 -23.81 9.21 -9.44
N GLY A 202 -24.10 8.66 -10.61
CA GLY A 202 -23.56 9.08 -11.92
C GLY A 202 -22.37 8.26 -12.41
N SER A 203 -21.86 7.26 -11.64
CA SER A 203 -20.74 6.40 -12.04
C SER A 203 -21.14 5.18 -12.91
N ALA A 204 -22.23 5.29 -13.65
CA ALA A 204 -22.74 4.19 -14.46
C ALA A 204 -21.66 3.59 -15.40
N GLY A 205 -21.63 2.25 -15.54
CA GLY A 205 -20.66 1.51 -16.35
C GLY A 205 -19.33 1.24 -15.63
N SER A 206 -19.19 1.70 -14.38
CA SER A 206 -17.94 1.54 -13.63
C SER A 206 -17.78 0.15 -13.03
N THR A 207 -16.53 -0.29 -12.90
CA THR A 207 -16.15 -1.58 -12.32
C THR A 207 -15.07 -1.41 -11.27
N GLY A 208 -15.14 -2.19 -10.19
CA GLY A 208 -14.13 -2.20 -9.16
C GLY A 208 -13.90 -3.60 -8.60
N SER A 209 -12.66 -4.01 -8.46
CA SER A 209 -12.29 -5.28 -7.87
C SER A 209 -11.24 -5.10 -6.78
N GLU A 210 -11.38 -5.87 -5.70
CA GLU A 210 -10.40 -5.97 -4.62
C GLU A 210 -10.13 -7.44 -4.32
N GLN A 211 -8.86 -7.80 -4.35
CA GLN A 211 -8.39 -9.14 -3.98
C GLN A 211 -7.32 -9.03 -2.91
N GLU A 212 -7.46 -9.80 -1.84
CA GLU A 212 -6.43 -9.91 -0.81
C GLU A 212 -5.98 -11.37 -0.62
N THR A 213 -4.66 -11.57 -0.47
CA THR A 213 -4.08 -12.87 -0.12
C THR A 213 -3.13 -12.72 1.05
N VAL A 214 -3.41 -13.39 2.17
CA VAL A 214 -2.61 -13.29 3.40
C VAL A 214 -2.16 -14.66 3.87
N LEU A 215 -0.85 -14.84 4.00
CA LEU A 215 -0.25 -16.00 4.62
C LEU A 215 0.02 -15.70 6.11
N LEU A 216 -0.53 -16.51 7.01
CA LEU A 216 -0.35 -16.37 8.44
C LEU A 216 0.70 -17.40 8.91
N LEU A 217 1.80 -16.92 9.50
CA LEU A 217 2.93 -17.71 9.98
C LEU A 217 3.14 -17.46 11.48
N GLY A 218 2.35 -18.13 12.29
CA GLY A 218 2.38 -18.03 13.75
C GLY A 218 1.01 -17.71 14.36
N ASP A 219 0.86 -18.06 15.64
CA ASP A 219 -0.42 -17.96 16.37
C ASP A 219 -0.68 -16.54 16.93
N ASP A 220 0.37 -15.73 17.06
CA ASP A 220 0.30 -14.40 17.68
C ASP A 220 0.08 -13.26 16.67
N VAL A 221 -0.01 -13.57 15.37
CA VAL A 221 -0.25 -12.58 14.34
C VAL A 221 -1.68 -12.04 14.39
N VAL A 222 -1.85 -10.76 14.12
CA VAL A 222 -3.17 -10.12 14.02
C VAL A 222 -3.42 -9.66 12.61
N ASN A 223 -4.38 -10.27 11.95
CA ASN A 223 -4.84 -9.85 10.62
C ASN A 223 -6.27 -9.33 10.69
N LYS A 224 -6.47 -8.08 10.23
CA LYS A 224 -7.79 -7.48 10.05
C LYS A 224 -7.94 -6.99 8.62
N THR A 225 -9.04 -7.37 7.99
CA THR A 225 -9.39 -6.96 6.62
C THR A 225 -10.78 -6.36 6.65
N VAL A 226 -10.94 -5.19 6.05
CA VAL A 226 -12.18 -4.42 6.03
C VAL A 226 -12.49 -4.00 4.59
N PRO A 227 -13.01 -4.89 3.75
CA PRO A 227 -13.47 -4.53 2.43
C PRO A 227 -14.79 -3.77 2.52
N LEU A 228 -14.90 -2.64 1.83
CA LEU A 228 -16.11 -1.83 1.76
C LEU A 228 -16.46 -1.54 0.29
N ILE A 229 -17.66 -1.93 -0.12
CA ILE A 229 -18.23 -1.48 -1.38
C ILE A 229 -19.42 -0.58 -1.04
N LEU A 230 -19.26 0.72 -1.28
CA LEU A 230 -20.31 1.71 -1.15
C LEU A 230 -20.93 1.95 -2.53
N CYS A 231 -22.23 1.79 -2.63
CA CYS A 231 -22.89 1.78 -3.94
C CYS A 231 -24.09 2.73 -3.93
N ALA A 232 -23.97 3.85 -4.66
CA ALA A 232 -25.04 4.81 -4.90
C ALA A 232 -25.48 4.84 -6.38
N GLU A 233 -25.05 3.86 -7.20
CA GLU A 233 -25.36 3.73 -8.63
C GLU A 233 -25.77 2.28 -8.91
N GLU A 234 -26.78 2.08 -9.77
CA GLU A 234 -27.30 0.73 -10.05
C GLU A 234 -26.50 -0.01 -11.14
N ASN A 235 -25.96 0.71 -12.14
CA ASN A 235 -25.24 0.14 -13.27
C ASN A 235 -23.73 0.11 -13.01
N VAL A 236 -23.32 -0.64 -12.00
CA VAL A 236 -21.90 -0.81 -11.63
C VAL A 236 -21.63 -2.26 -11.23
N GLU A 237 -20.36 -2.67 -11.28
CA GLU A 237 -19.91 -3.98 -10.83
C GLU A 237 -18.80 -3.80 -9.78
N GLY A 238 -19.06 -4.26 -8.56
CA GLY A 238 -18.11 -4.26 -7.46
C GLY A 238 -17.88 -5.66 -6.94
N THR A 239 -16.62 -6.09 -6.86
CA THR A 239 -16.25 -7.40 -6.31
C THR A 239 -15.16 -7.27 -5.27
N HIS A 240 -15.19 -8.12 -4.25
CA HIS A 240 -14.07 -8.32 -3.34
C HIS A 240 -13.86 -9.80 -3.04
N GLY A 241 -12.61 -10.17 -2.77
CA GLY A 241 -12.22 -11.50 -2.35
C GLY A 241 -11.07 -11.46 -1.37
N ALA A 242 -11.06 -12.39 -0.41
CA ALA A 242 -9.95 -12.53 0.51
C ALA A 242 -9.60 -14.00 0.70
N THR A 243 -8.32 -14.34 0.55
CA THR A 243 -7.77 -15.66 0.88
C THR A 243 -6.82 -15.49 2.05
N ILE A 244 -7.19 -16.02 3.21
CA ILE A 244 -6.41 -15.88 4.45
C ILE A 244 -6.20 -17.27 5.02
N GLY A 245 -4.95 -17.66 5.26
CA GLY A 245 -4.65 -18.97 5.79
C GLY A 245 -3.18 -19.18 6.14
N ALA A 246 -2.91 -20.31 6.78
CA ALA A 246 -1.56 -20.83 7.00
C ALA A 246 -1.13 -21.73 5.83
N LEU A 247 0.13 -22.13 5.80
CA LEU A 247 0.58 -23.21 4.91
C LEU A 247 -0.12 -24.53 5.29
N ASP A 248 -0.72 -25.16 4.30
CA ASP A 248 -1.31 -26.48 4.50
C ASP A 248 -0.23 -27.58 4.60
N GLU A 249 -0.60 -28.71 5.20
CA GLU A 249 0.32 -29.83 5.42
C GLU A 249 0.80 -30.46 4.09
N ASP A 250 0.03 -30.39 3.02
CA ASP A 250 0.42 -30.91 1.72
C ASP A 250 1.53 -30.05 1.09
N THR A 251 1.41 -28.73 1.20
CA THR A 251 2.44 -27.78 0.80
C THR A 251 3.72 -27.97 1.63
N LEU A 252 3.61 -28.10 2.95
CA LEU A 252 4.74 -28.36 3.81
C LEU A 252 5.42 -29.69 3.48
N PHE A 253 4.66 -30.77 3.31
CA PHE A 253 5.18 -32.08 2.89
C PHE A 253 5.92 -32.00 1.55
N TYR A 254 5.39 -31.21 0.58
CA TYR A 254 6.08 -30.99 -0.69
C TYR A 254 7.45 -30.36 -0.50
N PHE A 255 7.56 -29.31 0.33
CA PHE A 255 8.85 -28.68 0.66
C PHE A 255 9.80 -29.62 1.38
N GLU A 256 9.31 -30.35 2.39
CA GLU A 256 10.10 -31.33 3.16
C GLU A 256 10.63 -32.44 2.25
N SER A 257 9.82 -32.93 1.31
CA SER A 257 10.28 -33.92 0.31
C SER A 257 11.39 -33.43 -0.61
N ARG A 258 11.59 -32.10 -0.69
CA ARG A 258 12.67 -31.45 -1.42
C ARG A 258 13.86 -31.04 -0.53
N GLY A 259 13.83 -31.39 0.73
CA GLY A 259 14.92 -31.15 1.69
C GLY A 259 14.84 -29.78 2.39
N PHE A 260 13.76 -29.05 2.27
CA PHE A 260 13.50 -27.85 3.08
C PHE A 260 12.86 -28.28 4.41
N ASP A 261 13.33 -27.73 5.51
CA ASP A 261 12.60 -27.85 6.77
C ASP A 261 11.40 -26.84 6.78
N ARG A 262 10.51 -26.97 7.76
CA ARG A 262 9.34 -26.11 7.91
C ARG A 262 9.72 -24.62 7.93
N ALA A 263 10.75 -24.25 8.69
CA ALA A 263 11.17 -22.86 8.82
C ALA A 263 11.67 -22.26 7.50
N ALA A 264 12.42 -23.05 6.72
CA ALA A 264 12.87 -22.64 5.38
C ALA A 264 11.70 -22.51 4.39
N ALA A 265 10.73 -23.43 4.44
CA ALA A 265 9.53 -23.36 3.61
C ALA A 265 8.68 -22.11 3.95
N GLU A 266 8.43 -21.86 5.22
CA GLU A 266 7.71 -20.67 5.70
C GLU A 266 8.43 -19.39 5.31
N SER A 267 9.75 -19.31 5.48
CA SER A 267 10.56 -18.16 5.07
C SER A 267 10.48 -17.90 3.56
N LEU A 268 10.56 -18.94 2.74
CA LEU A 268 10.45 -18.82 1.28
C LEU A 268 9.07 -18.31 0.88
N MET A 269 8.02 -18.89 1.43
CA MET A 269 6.64 -18.51 1.12
C MET A 269 6.29 -17.11 1.62
N ALA A 270 6.82 -16.71 2.79
CA ALA A 270 6.63 -15.39 3.36
C ALA A 270 7.12 -14.25 2.44
N ARG A 271 8.21 -14.49 1.74
CA ARG A 271 8.84 -13.50 0.84
C ARG A 271 8.17 -13.42 -0.53
N ALA A 272 7.54 -14.52 -0.95
CA ALA A 272 7.10 -14.71 -2.33
C ALA A 272 6.21 -13.59 -2.87
N ALA A 273 5.29 -13.04 -2.08
CA ALA A 273 4.40 -11.98 -2.52
C ALA A 273 5.16 -10.69 -2.88
N VAL A 274 6.10 -10.28 -2.02
CA VAL A 274 6.88 -9.04 -2.24
C VAL A 274 7.88 -9.22 -3.37
N GLU A 275 8.55 -10.37 -3.43
CA GLU A 275 9.51 -10.68 -4.51
C GLU A 275 8.83 -10.76 -5.88
N ARG A 276 7.66 -11.42 -5.94
CA ARG A 276 6.87 -11.49 -7.18
C ARG A 276 6.50 -10.10 -7.67
N LEU A 277 5.96 -9.25 -6.80
CA LEU A 277 5.57 -7.90 -7.17
C LEU A 277 6.77 -7.07 -7.63
N ALA A 278 7.93 -7.19 -6.95
CA ALA A 278 9.16 -6.51 -7.35
C ALA A 278 9.66 -6.98 -8.73
N HIS A 279 9.56 -8.27 -9.00
CA HIS A 279 9.93 -8.84 -10.30
C HIS A 279 8.97 -8.39 -11.43
N ASP A 280 7.68 -8.39 -11.16
CA ASP A 280 6.64 -8.02 -12.15
C ASP A 280 6.72 -6.54 -12.55
N LEU A 281 7.28 -5.67 -11.71
CA LEU A 281 7.58 -4.28 -12.04
C LEU A 281 8.65 -4.14 -13.13
N GLY A 282 9.51 -5.14 -13.32
CA GLY A 282 10.57 -5.14 -14.33
C GLY A 282 11.70 -4.14 -14.07
N ASP A 283 11.74 -3.53 -12.88
CA ASP A 283 12.76 -2.56 -12.50
C ASP A 283 13.84 -3.20 -11.60
N LYS A 284 15.05 -3.34 -12.16
CA LYS A 284 16.16 -4.05 -11.51
C LYS A 284 16.56 -3.40 -10.16
N ALA A 285 16.64 -2.08 -10.10
CA ALA A 285 17.05 -1.37 -8.89
C ALA A 285 16.03 -1.56 -7.75
N THR A 286 14.74 -1.53 -8.06
CA THR A 286 13.68 -1.85 -7.10
C THR A 286 13.77 -3.29 -6.62
N ALA A 287 13.97 -4.25 -7.52
CA ALA A 287 14.11 -5.66 -7.16
C ALA A 287 15.33 -5.89 -6.26
N GLU A 288 16.48 -5.30 -6.57
CA GLU A 288 17.69 -5.37 -5.73
C GLU A 288 17.47 -4.79 -4.33
N THR A 289 16.80 -3.62 -4.23
CA THR A 289 16.43 -3.03 -2.94
C THR A 289 15.54 -3.97 -2.13
N VAL A 290 14.50 -4.51 -2.75
CA VAL A 290 13.57 -5.43 -2.08
C VAL A 290 14.29 -6.69 -1.58
N LEU A 291 15.12 -7.31 -2.42
CA LEU A 291 15.88 -8.49 -2.04
C LEU A 291 16.86 -8.22 -0.91
N HIS A 292 17.54 -7.05 -0.92
CA HIS A 292 18.42 -6.63 0.17
C HIS A 292 17.68 -6.58 1.50
N GLU A 293 16.53 -5.89 1.55
CA GLU A 293 15.71 -5.76 2.77
C GLU A 293 15.14 -7.11 3.25
N LEU A 294 14.70 -7.96 2.32
CA LEU A 294 14.18 -9.29 2.66
C LEU A 294 15.28 -10.22 3.20
N ASN A 295 16.54 -10.02 2.83
CA ASN A 295 17.68 -10.77 3.34
C ASN A 295 18.23 -10.25 4.68
N GLY A 296 17.62 -9.22 5.25
CA GLY A 296 18.00 -8.68 6.55
C GLY A 296 18.86 -7.43 6.52
N GLY A 297 19.05 -6.80 5.34
CA GLY A 297 19.71 -5.51 5.26
C GLY A 297 21.22 -5.55 5.63
N VAL A 298 21.92 -6.71 5.45
CA VAL A 298 23.36 -6.85 5.73
C VAL A 298 24.20 -6.55 4.50
#